data_7e014f356ec0738b5a38c7fad4939e7a
#
_entry.id   7e014f356ec0738b5a38c7fad4939e7a
#
_cell.length_a   1.000
_cell.length_b   1.000
_cell.length_c   1.000
_cell.angle_alpha   90.00
_cell.angle_beta   90.00
_cell.angle_gamma   90.00
#
_symmetry.space_group_name_H-M   'P 1'
#
loop_
_entity.id
_entity.type
_entity.pdbx_description
1 polymer ?
#
loop_
_entity_poly.entity_id
_entity_poly.type
_entity_poly.pdbx_seq_one_letter_code
_entity_poly.pdbx_strand_id
1 'polypeptide(L)'
;DIGNIAAYYRLVESYRNENDRVCHRLLLNIGFWPDGTTEQKIKVVEHLNSRYKNELELFEESDQQVVAWVNHFWNQMIEKKTIDRKTMEEKHRLVKADSIKHKEAREIGTEWICANTWNKLKLTELFEGLGWPQEKIQLAMTQIISRAVYPGSELAISKWIKDNSAICDITGYDINKITKDKLYESALHLYKHKDAIEKHLSTKTNELFDLQ
;
A
#
# COMPACT_ATOMS: atom_id res chain seq x y z
N ASP A 1 -28.31 -35.43 -39.21
CA ASP A 1 -28.11 -33.97 -39.10
C ASP A 1 -27.96 -33.61 -37.61
N ILE A 2 -26.73 -33.45 -37.19
CA ILE A 2 -26.43 -32.89 -35.88
C ILE A 2 -26.67 -31.39 -36.06
N GLY A 3 -27.86 -30.90 -35.61
CA GLY A 3 -28.20 -29.49 -35.68
C GLY A 3 -27.14 -28.65 -34.99
N ASN A 4 -26.55 -27.69 -35.70
CA ASN A 4 -25.66 -26.71 -35.15
C ASN A 4 -26.42 -25.94 -34.05
N ILE A 5 -26.07 -26.17 -32.80
CA ILE A 5 -26.63 -25.42 -31.66
C ILE A 5 -25.99 -24.02 -31.70
N ALA A 6 -26.78 -23.05 -32.17
CA ALA A 6 -26.38 -21.64 -32.15
C ALA A 6 -26.51 -21.10 -30.72
N ALA A 7 -25.40 -20.76 -30.10
CA ALA A 7 -25.39 -20.15 -28.78
C ALA A 7 -25.60 -18.63 -28.88
N TYR A 8 -26.59 -18.12 -28.16
CA TYR A 8 -26.85 -16.67 -28.02
C TYR A 8 -26.37 -16.19 -26.67
N TYR A 9 -25.59 -15.12 -26.69
CA TYR A 9 -24.96 -14.56 -25.50
C TYR A 9 -25.64 -13.28 -25.06
N ARG A 10 -25.75 -13.10 -23.73
CA ARG A 10 -26.29 -11.91 -23.11
C ARG A 10 -25.40 -11.53 -21.93
N LEU A 11 -25.12 -10.25 -21.78
CA LEU A 11 -24.46 -9.72 -20.60
C LEU A 11 -25.52 -9.27 -19.60
N VAL A 12 -25.47 -9.80 -18.39
CA VAL A 12 -26.51 -9.63 -17.37
C VAL A 12 -25.84 -9.24 -16.07
N GLU A 13 -26.34 -8.19 -15.42
CA GLU A 13 -25.98 -7.85 -14.05
C GLU A 13 -26.91 -8.54 -13.07
N SER A 14 -26.33 -9.22 -12.08
CA SER A 14 -27.10 -9.77 -10.95
C SER A 14 -26.97 -8.83 -9.76
N TYR A 15 -28.08 -8.39 -9.21
CA TYR A 15 -28.12 -7.50 -8.05
C TYR A 15 -29.20 -7.95 -7.06
N ARG A 16 -29.11 -7.50 -5.80
CA ARG A 16 -30.15 -7.72 -4.81
C ARG A 16 -31.04 -6.49 -4.73
N ASN A 17 -32.37 -6.72 -4.74
CA ASN A 17 -33.34 -5.65 -4.55
C ASN A 17 -33.53 -5.32 -3.05
N GLU A 18 -34.40 -4.35 -2.74
CA GLU A 18 -34.70 -3.90 -1.38
C GLU A 18 -35.22 -5.03 -0.46
N ASN A 19 -35.74 -6.11 -1.04
CA ASN A 19 -36.23 -7.29 -0.31
C ASN A 19 -35.20 -8.44 -0.27
N ASP A 20 -33.92 -8.15 -0.50
CA ASP A 20 -32.80 -9.10 -0.55
C ASP A 20 -32.94 -10.24 -1.59
N ARG A 21 -33.82 -10.08 -2.57
CA ARG A 21 -34.01 -11.05 -3.67
C ARG A 21 -33.02 -10.77 -4.79
N VAL A 22 -32.45 -11.83 -5.34
CA VAL A 22 -31.57 -11.74 -6.52
C VAL A 22 -32.43 -11.39 -7.74
N CYS A 23 -32.08 -10.28 -8.38
CA CYS A 23 -32.66 -9.80 -9.61
C CYS A 23 -31.63 -9.74 -10.70
N HIS A 24 -32.09 -9.82 -11.98
CA HIS A 24 -31.18 -9.74 -13.13
C HIS A 24 -31.59 -8.57 -14.02
N ARG A 25 -30.62 -7.76 -14.40
CA ARG A 25 -30.77 -6.67 -15.36
C ARG A 25 -29.98 -6.97 -16.61
N LEU A 26 -30.61 -6.92 -17.78
CA LEU A 26 -29.92 -7.08 -19.06
C LEU A 26 -29.11 -5.81 -19.35
N LEU A 27 -27.78 -5.97 -19.48
CA LEU A 27 -26.87 -4.90 -19.86
C LEU A 27 -26.67 -4.83 -21.37
N LEU A 28 -26.47 -5.98 -22.02
CA LEU A 28 -26.26 -6.08 -23.45
C LEU A 28 -26.75 -7.41 -24.00
N ASN A 29 -27.49 -7.36 -25.11
CA ASN A 29 -27.78 -8.54 -25.91
C ASN A 29 -26.70 -8.64 -27.01
N ILE A 30 -25.75 -9.54 -26.82
CA ILE A 30 -24.64 -9.77 -27.77
C ILE A 30 -25.18 -10.52 -29.01
N GLY A 31 -26.15 -11.41 -28.82
CA GLY A 31 -26.69 -12.22 -29.89
C GLY A 31 -25.83 -13.45 -30.18
N PHE A 32 -25.80 -13.85 -31.46
CA PHE A 32 -24.96 -14.93 -31.92
C PHE A 32 -23.49 -14.48 -32.03
N TRP A 33 -22.62 -15.17 -31.30
CA TRP A 33 -21.18 -14.85 -31.25
C TRP A 33 -20.36 -16.10 -31.54
N PRO A 34 -20.14 -16.42 -32.85
CA PRO A 34 -19.45 -17.61 -33.27
C PRO A 34 -17.94 -17.54 -33.06
N ASP A 35 -17.39 -16.30 -33.07
CA ASP A 35 -15.95 -16.08 -33.01
C ASP A 35 -15.40 -16.29 -31.60
N GLY A 36 -14.15 -16.73 -31.55
CA GLY A 36 -13.41 -16.92 -30.32
C GLY A 36 -13.65 -18.22 -29.58
N THR A 37 -12.63 -18.60 -28.83
CA THR A 37 -12.66 -19.78 -27.97
C THR A 37 -13.50 -19.52 -26.70
N THR A 38 -13.90 -20.58 -26.02
CA THR A 38 -14.59 -20.46 -24.72
C THR A 38 -13.74 -19.70 -23.70
N GLU A 39 -12.42 -19.92 -23.71
CA GLU A 39 -11.48 -19.23 -22.82
C GLU A 39 -11.43 -17.72 -23.08
N GLN A 40 -11.36 -17.31 -24.36
CA GLN A 40 -11.41 -15.90 -24.74
C GLN A 40 -12.72 -15.23 -24.30
N LYS A 41 -13.85 -15.93 -24.43
CA LYS A 41 -15.17 -15.43 -23.99
C LYS A 41 -15.24 -15.24 -22.48
N ILE A 42 -14.65 -16.14 -21.69
CA ILE A 42 -14.53 -16.01 -20.24
C ILE A 42 -13.70 -14.78 -19.90
N LYS A 43 -12.52 -14.61 -20.52
CA LYS A 43 -11.66 -13.44 -20.32
C LYS A 43 -12.38 -12.13 -20.63
N VAL A 44 -13.14 -12.06 -21.73
CA VAL A 44 -13.95 -10.87 -22.06
C VAL A 44 -14.92 -10.54 -20.94
N VAL A 45 -15.60 -11.53 -20.36
CA VAL A 45 -16.54 -11.33 -19.24
C VAL A 45 -15.81 -10.86 -17.99
N GLU A 46 -14.63 -11.41 -17.67
CA GLU A 46 -13.79 -10.99 -16.54
C GLU A 46 -13.35 -9.55 -16.70
N HIS A 47 -12.80 -9.15 -17.82
CA HIS A 47 -12.39 -7.77 -18.10
C HIS A 47 -13.57 -6.78 -18.09
N LEU A 48 -14.72 -7.17 -18.64
CA LEU A 48 -15.93 -6.33 -18.56
C LEU A 48 -16.41 -6.16 -17.11
N ASN A 49 -16.33 -7.22 -16.28
CA ASN A 49 -16.67 -7.14 -14.87
C ASN A 49 -15.69 -6.27 -14.08
N SER A 50 -14.38 -6.45 -14.27
CA SER A 50 -13.33 -5.63 -13.63
C SER A 50 -13.53 -4.17 -14.00
N ARG A 51 -13.76 -3.86 -15.28
CA ARG A 51 -14.02 -2.50 -15.76
C ARG A 51 -15.32 -1.92 -15.22
N TYR A 52 -16.38 -2.72 -15.09
CA TYR A 52 -17.66 -2.31 -14.51
C TYR A 52 -17.56 -2.02 -13.02
N LYS A 53 -16.78 -2.82 -12.29
CA LYS A 53 -16.51 -2.64 -10.86
C LYS A 53 -15.37 -1.65 -10.58
N ASN A 54 -14.66 -1.19 -11.61
CA ASN A 54 -13.45 -0.39 -11.53
C ASN A 54 -12.34 -1.05 -10.66
N GLU A 55 -12.22 -2.36 -10.79
CA GLU A 55 -11.13 -3.10 -10.18
C GLU A 55 -9.85 -2.83 -10.98
N LEU A 56 -8.72 -2.64 -10.28
CA LEU A 56 -7.42 -2.48 -10.94
C LEU A 56 -6.99 -3.81 -11.55
N GLU A 57 -6.83 -3.84 -12.87
CA GLU A 57 -6.21 -4.98 -13.54
C GLU A 57 -4.70 -4.93 -13.29
N LEU A 58 -4.17 -5.95 -12.61
CA LEU A 58 -2.74 -6.05 -12.27
C LEU A 58 -1.86 -6.38 -13.49
N PHE A 59 -2.44 -6.90 -14.56
CA PHE A 59 -1.73 -7.28 -15.78
C PHE A 59 -2.53 -6.83 -17.00
N GLU A 60 -1.85 -6.31 -18.01
CA GLU A 60 -2.45 -6.00 -19.30
C GLU A 60 -2.78 -7.30 -20.03
N GLU A 61 -4.00 -7.38 -20.62
CA GLU A 61 -4.38 -8.53 -21.45
C GLU A 61 -3.56 -8.51 -22.76
N SER A 62 -2.85 -9.59 -23.00
CA SER A 62 -1.99 -9.75 -24.16
C SER A 62 -2.73 -10.14 -25.45
N ASP A 63 -3.95 -10.69 -25.33
CA ASP A 63 -4.77 -11.08 -26.46
C ASP A 63 -5.52 -9.87 -27.04
N GLN A 64 -5.00 -9.34 -28.13
CA GLN A 64 -5.57 -8.17 -28.81
C GLN A 64 -7.03 -8.37 -29.24
N GLN A 65 -7.45 -9.59 -29.54
CA GLN A 65 -8.81 -9.92 -29.92
C GLN A 65 -9.76 -9.78 -28.72
N VAL A 66 -9.35 -10.24 -27.54
CA VAL A 66 -10.09 -10.05 -26.27
C VAL A 66 -10.25 -8.55 -25.98
N VAL A 67 -9.16 -7.78 -26.06
CA VAL A 67 -9.18 -6.33 -25.87
C VAL A 67 -10.15 -5.64 -26.84
N ALA A 68 -10.15 -6.02 -28.12
CA ALA A 68 -11.04 -5.47 -29.13
C ALA A 68 -12.53 -5.74 -28.77
N TRP A 69 -12.87 -6.97 -28.38
CA TRP A 69 -14.22 -7.33 -27.96
C TRP A 69 -14.66 -6.61 -26.68
N VAL A 70 -13.79 -6.51 -25.69
CA VAL A 70 -14.08 -5.75 -24.45
C VAL A 70 -14.42 -4.31 -24.78
N ASN A 71 -13.61 -3.64 -25.61
CA ASN A 71 -13.87 -2.25 -26.00
C ASN A 71 -15.14 -2.12 -26.85
N HIS A 72 -15.39 -3.04 -27.76
CA HIS A 72 -16.60 -3.05 -28.57
C HIS A 72 -17.88 -3.18 -27.73
N PHE A 73 -17.96 -4.17 -26.84
CA PHE A 73 -19.13 -4.38 -25.99
C PHE A 73 -19.30 -3.27 -24.96
N TRP A 74 -18.19 -2.73 -24.43
CA TRP A 74 -18.24 -1.58 -23.53
C TRP A 74 -18.84 -0.34 -24.20
N ASN A 75 -18.41 -0.03 -25.42
CA ASN A 75 -18.96 1.10 -26.17
C ASN A 75 -20.45 0.88 -26.49
N GLN A 76 -20.87 -0.31 -26.86
CA GLN A 76 -22.27 -0.63 -27.08
C GLN A 76 -23.13 -0.43 -25.81
N MET A 77 -22.63 -0.79 -24.63
CA MET A 77 -23.33 -0.56 -23.36
C MET A 77 -23.51 0.93 -23.07
N ILE A 78 -22.48 1.74 -23.38
CA ILE A 78 -22.55 3.21 -23.25
C ILE A 78 -23.56 3.80 -24.24
N GLU A 79 -23.52 3.41 -25.51
CA GLU A 79 -24.45 3.90 -26.56
C GLU A 79 -25.89 3.55 -26.24
N LYS A 80 -26.15 2.34 -25.74
CA LYS A 80 -27.48 1.89 -25.31
C LYS A 80 -27.91 2.46 -23.96
N LYS A 81 -27.06 3.29 -23.31
CA LYS A 81 -27.30 3.85 -21.98
C LYS A 81 -27.66 2.80 -20.90
N THR A 82 -27.16 1.58 -21.07
CA THR A 82 -27.33 0.51 -20.07
C THR A 82 -26.34 0.67 -18.94
N ILE A 83 -25.21 1.33 -19.20
CA ILE A 83 -24.26 1.85 -18.21
C ILE A 83 -24.13 3.35 -18.43
N ASP A 84 -24.17 4.13 -17.37
CA ASP A 84 -23.96 5.58 -17.43
C ASP A 84 -22.51 5.91 -17.07
N ARG A 85 -21.79 6.50 -18.04
CA ARG A 85 -20.39 6.89 -17.85
C ARG A 85 -20.24 7.92 -16.71
N LYS A 86 -21.20 8.84 -16.57
CA LYS A 86 -21.21 9.83 -15.48
C LYS A 86 -21.42 9.19 -14.12
N THR A 87 -22.37 8.25 -14.03
CA THR A 87 -22.68 7.56 -12.78
C THR A 87 -21.49 6.73 -12.29
N MET A 88 -20.66 6.21 -13.20
CA MET A 88 -19.45 5.48 -12.83
C MET A 88 -18.34 6.44 -12.37
N GLU A 89 -18.11 7.55 -13.08
CA GLU A 89 -17.12 8.56 -12.66
C GLU A 89 -17.55 9.25 -11.35
N GLU A 90 -18.85 9.47 -11.11
CA GLU A 90 -19.38 10.02 -9.86
C GLU A 90 -19.37 9.01 -8.72
N LYS A 91 -19.71 7.74 -8.95
CA LYS A 91 -19.59 6.68 -7.94
C LYS A 91 -18.15 6.50 -7.45
N HIS A 92 -17.16 6.73 -8.30
CA HIS A 92 -15.76 6.67 -7.92
C HIS A 92 -15.27 7.90 -7.15
N ARG A 93 -15.96 9.04 -7.28
CA ARG A 93 -15.68 10.25 -6.50
C ARG A 93 -16.43 10.32 -5.17
N LEU A 94 -17.49 9.54 -5.02
CA LEU A 94 -18.26 9.47 -3.77
C LEU A 94 -17.64 8.42 -2.84
N VAL A 95 -16.44 8.68 -2.36
CA VAL A 95 -16.01 8.12 -1.08
C VAL A 95 -16.98 8.73 -0.06
N LYS A 96 -17.76 7.90 0.64
CA LYS A 96 -18.54 8.37 1.78
C LYS A 96 -17.51 8.83 2.81
N ALA A 97 -17.26 10.15 2.87
CA ALA A 97 -16.31 10.75 3.79
C ALA A 97 -16.59 10.32 5.24
N ASP A 98 -17.89 10.14 5.57
CA ASP A 98 -18.33 9.65 6.88
C ASP A 98 -17.98 8.18 7.15
N SER A 99 -17.58 7.39 6.12
CA SER A 99 -17.15 6.00 6.28
C SER A 99 -15.64 5.85 6.43
N ILE A 100 -14.87 6.92 6.19
CA ILE A 100 -13.42 6.93 6.38
C ILE A 100 -13.17 7.06 7.88
N LYS A 101 -12.99 5.93 8.54
CA LYS A 101 -12.49 5.91 9.91
C LYS A 101 -10.98 5.88 9.85
N HIS A 102 -10.34 7.01 10.13
CA HIS A 102 -8.92 7.02 10.44
C HIS A 102 -8.74 6.31 11.78
N LYS A 103 -8.20 5.12 11.74
CA LYS A 103 -7.82 4.39 12.94
C LYS A 103 -6.30 4.29 12.94
N GLU A 104 -5.69 4.91 13.96
CA GLU A 104 -4.25 4.81 14.21
C GLU A 104 -3.36 5.26 13.04
N ALA A 105 -3.73 6.39 12.39
CA ALA A 105 -2.85 7.00 11.39
C ALA A 105 -1.54 7.44 12.05
N ARG A 106 -0.40 7.01 11.50
CA ARG A 106 0.95 7.33 12.00
C ARG A 106 1.80 7.92 10.91
N GLU A 107 2.70 8.81 11.29
CA GLU A 107 3.71 9.35 10.40
C GLU A 107 4.84 8.33 10.19
N ILE A 108 5.38 8.25 8.97
CA ILE A 108 6.46 7.31 8.63
C ILE A 108 7.52 7.92 7.69
N GLY A 109 7.18 8.96 6.93
CA GLY A 109 8.01 9.43 5.83
C GLY A 109 9.41 9.86 6.25
N THR A 110 9.51 10.75 7.22
CA THR A 110 10.79 11.28 7.71
C THR A 110 11.57 10.22 8.48
N GLU A 111 10.89 9.40 9.28
CA GLU A 111 11.50 8.27 9.99
C GLU A 111 12.13 7.26 9.03
N TRP A 112 11.47 6.98 7.90
CA TRP A 112 11.99 6.10 6.87
C TRP A 112 13.29 6.63 6.25
N ILE A 113 13.35 7.94 5.95
CA ILE A 113 14.57 8.58 5.43
C ILE A 113 15.70 8.47 6.44
N CYS A 114 15.43 8.75 7.73
CA CYS A 114 16.41 8.62 8.80
C CYS A 114 16.88 7.18 8.98
N ALA A 115 16.00 6.19 8.89
CA ALA A 115 16.35 4.78 8.98
C ALA A 115 17.26 4.33 7.81
N ASN A 116 16.98 4.81 6.60
CA ASN A 116 17.88 4.57 5.47
C ASN A 116 19.26 5.20 5.67
N THR A 117 19.32 6.38 6.30
CA THR A 117 20.59 7.04 6.65
C THR A 117 21.35 6.25 7.71
N TRP A 118 20.65 5.74 8.73
CA TRP A 118 21.21 4.82 9.73
C TRP A 118 21.92 3.62 9.08
N ASN A 119 21.24 2.98 8.11
CA ASN A 119 21.78 1.83 7.38
C ASN A 119 23.00 2.22 6.52
N LYS A 120 22.96 3.35 5.82
CA LYS A 120 24.11 3.86 5.04
C LYS A 120 25.33 4.14 5.92
N LEU A 121 25.11 4.65 7.11
CA LEU A 121 26.16 4.92 8.09
C LEU A 121 26.63 3.66 8.82
N LYS A 122 26.02 2.49 8.58
CA LYS A 122 26.36 1.21 9.19
C LYS A 122 26.40 1.27 10.73
N LEU A 123 25.43 1.96 11.33
CA LEU A 123 25.40 2.16 12.78
C LEU A 123 25.04 0.88 13.53
N THR A 124 24.27 -0.02 12.91
CA THR A 124 23.97 -1.32 13.51
C THR A 124 25.24 -2.13 13.71
N GLU A 125 26.09 -2.23 12.67
CA GLU A 125 27.37 -2.96 12.74
C GLU A 125 28.33 -2.35 13.77
N LEU A 126 28.33 -1.02 13.92
CA LEU A 126 29.09 -0.36 14.97
C LEU A 126 28.67 -0.84 16.36
N PHE A 127 27.36 -0.79 16.66
CA PHE A 127 26.87 -1.14 17.97
C PHE A 127 26.98 -2.64 18.26
N GLU A 128 26.81 -3.50 17.26
CA GLU A 128 27.10 -4.94 17.37
C GLU A 128 28.58 -5.17 17.72
N GLY A 129 29.49 -4.45 17.05
CA GLY A 129 30.94 -4.48 17.33
C GLY A 129 31.29 -4.00 18.74
N LEU A 130 30.47 -3.11 19.33
CA LEU A 130 30.57 -2.67 20.73
C LEU A 130 29.92 -3.63 21.73
N GLY A 131 29.38 -4.78 21.26
CA GLY A 131 28.76 -5.79 22.08
C GLY A 131 27.35 -5.44 22.58
N TRP A 132 26.65 -4.56 21.89
CA TRP A 132 25.28 -4.21 22.27
C TRP A 132 24.30 -5.32 21.87
N PRO A 133 23.36 -5.71 22.75
CA PRO A 133 22.28 -6.60 22.38
C PRO A 133 21.30 -5.90 21.45
N GLN A 134 20.62 -6.68 20.60
CA GLN A 134 19.70 -6.18 19.57
C GLN A 134 18.65 -5.21 20.10
N GLU A 135 18.06 -5.51 21.26
CA GLU A 135 17.05 -4.64 21.89
C GLU A 135 17.60 -3.24 22.20
N LYS A 136 18.87 -3.14 22.63
CA LYS A 136 19.51 -1.84 22.89
C LYS A 136 19.79 -1.07 21.60
N ILE A 137 20.17 -1.77 20.53
CA ILE A 137 20.40 -1.16 19.22
C ILE A 137 19.09 -0.62 18.67
N GLN A 138 18.01 -1.38 18.75
CA GLN A 138 16.67 -0.95 18.33
C GLN A 138 16.19 0.28 19.12
N LEU A 139 16.40 0.30 20.44
CA LEU A 139 16.05 1.44 21.27
C LEU A 139 16.87 2.68 20.92
N ALA A 140 18.17 2.53 20.70
CA ALA A 140 19.06 3.63 20.30
C ALA A 140 18.66 4.19 18.93
N MET A 141 18.36 3.32 17.97
CA MET A 141 17.87 3.70 16.65
C MET A 141 16.55 4.48 16.77
N THR A 142 15.60 3.95 17.56
CA THR A 142 14.31 4.61 17.83
C THR A 142 14.52 5.99 18.42
N GLN A 143 15.39 6.15 19.41
CA GLN A 143 15.65 7.42 20.07
C GLN A 143 16.34 8.44 19.16
N ILE A 144 17.39 8.04 18.43
CA ILE A 144 18.14 8.95 17.55
C ILE A 144 17.23 9.46 16.44
N ILE A 145 16.48 8.57 15.79
CA ILE A 145 15.57 8.95 14.71
C ILE A 145 14.45 9.82 15.24
N SER A 146 13.81 9.42 16.35
CA SER A 146 12.73 10.23 16.95
C SER A 146 13.20 11.63 17.33
N ARG A 147 14.40 11.78 17.85
CA ARG A 147 14.95 13.11 18.21
C ARG A 147 15.31 13.94 16.96
N ALA A 148 15.69 13.32 15.88
CA ALA A 148 15.94 14.00 14.61
C ALA A 148 14.65 14.50 13.95
N VAL A 149 13.56 13.71 14.04
CA VAL A 149 12.27 14.02 13.41
C VAL A 149 11.43 14.96 14.30
N TYR A 150 11.39 14.68 15.58
CA TYR A 150 10.61 15.44 16.58
C TYR A 150 11.50 15.87 17.73
N PRO A 151 12.22 17.01 17.61
CA PRO A 151 13.06 17.54 18.68
C PRO A 151 12.23 17.92 19.91
N GLY A 152 12.49 17.26 21.04
CA GLY A 152 11.76 17.49 22.25
C GLY A 152 12.41 16.83 23.47
N SER A 153 11.77 16.97 24.65
CA SER A 153 12.18 16.22 25.84
C SER A 153 11.84 14.74 25.69
N GLU A 154 12.54 13.88 26.43
CA GLU A 154 12.29 12.43 26.41
C GLU A 154 10.83 12.09 26.75
N LEU A 155 10.21 12.87 27.64
CA LEU A 155 8.78 12.72 27.93
C LEU A 155 7.91 13.06 26.72
N ALA A 156 8.21 14.17 26.01
CA ALA A 156 7.45 14.56 24.82
C ALA A 156 7.65 13.54 23.69
N ILE A 157 8.91 13.11 23.46
CA ILE A 157 9.26 12.10 22.47
C ILE A 157 8.55 10.76 22.78
N SER A 158 8.54 10.30 24.04
CA SER A 158 7.89 9.03 24.41
C SER A 158 6.38 9.04 24.17
N LYS A 159 5.71 10.18 24.30
CA LYS A 159 4.31 10.35 23.97
C LYS A 159 4.11 10.38 22.45
N TRP A 160 4.90 11.21 21.76
CA TRP A 160 4.81 11.33 20.31
C TRP A 160 5.03 9.99 19.59
N ILE A 161 5.99 9.17 20.05
CA ILE A 161 6.20 7.82 19.49
C ILE A 161 4.93 6.97 19.58
N LYS A 162 4.21 7.03 20.72
CA LYS A 162 3.01 6.23 20.94
C LYS A 162 1.81 6.72 20.14
N ASP A 163 1.68 8.02 20.02
CA ASP A 163 0.47 8.63 19.49
C ASP A 163 0.54 8.90 17.97
N ASN A 164 1.75 9.21 17.44
CA ASN A 164 1.89 9.75 16.09
C ASN A 164 2.87 9.01 15.19
N SER A 165 3.89 8.34 15.73
CA SER A 165 5.03 7.82 14.94
C SER A 165 4.93 6.33 14.67
N ALA A 166 5.36 5.91 13.46
CA ALA A 166 5.55 4.51 13.10
C ALA A 166 7.00 4.02 13.31
N ILE A 167 7.82 4.76 14.05
CA ILE A 167 9.25 4.44 14.21
C ILE A 167 9.49 3.05 14.80
N CYS A 168 8.65 2.60 15.73
CA CYS A 168 8.77 1.28 16.32
C CYS A 168 8.52 0.14 15.31
N ASP A 169 7.68 0.36 14.30
CA ASP A 169 7.46 -0.60 13.23
C ASP A 169 8.70 -0.70 12.32
N ILE A 170 9.45 0.40 12.17
CA ILE A 170 10.70 0.44 11.39
C ILE A 170 11.85 -0.23 12.16
N THR A 171 11.99 0.08 13.45
CA THR A 171 13.14 -0.35 14.26
C THR A 171 12.96 -1.73 14.89
N GLY A 172 11.71 -2.20 14.96
CA GLY A 172 11.35 -3.45 15.63
C GLY A 172 11.36 -3.36 17.16
N TYR A 173 11.48 -2.16 17.74
CA TYR A 173 11.41 -2.00 19.20
C TYR A 173 9.96 -2.03 19.68
N ASP A 174 9.70 -2.73 20.78
CA ASP A 174 8.35 -2.84 21.34
C ASP A 174 7.85 -1.48 21.85
N ILE A 175 6.82 -0.93 21.21
CA ILE A 175 6.21 0.36 21.55
C ILE A 175 5.70 0.42 22.99
N ASN A 176 5.29 -0.72 23.57
CA ASN A 176 4.81 -0.79 24.96
C ASN A 176 5.94 -0.56 25.98
N LYS A 177 7.18 -0.85 25.58
CA LYS A 177 8.38 -0.62 26.41
C LYS A 177 8.89 0.80 26.34
N ILE A 178 8.38 1.64 25.44
CA ILE A 178 8.81 3.03 25.31
C ILE A 178 8.35 3.83 26.54
N THR A 179 9.32 4.33 27.29
CA THR A 179 9.13 5.23 28.41
C THR A 179 10.21 6.32 28.38
N LYS A 180 9.96 7.47 29.04
CA LYS A 180 10.98 8.52 29.19
C LYS A 180 12.27 7.98 29.80
N ASP A 181 12.15 7.09 30.79
CA ASP A 181 13.31 6.54 31.51
C ASP A 181 14.16 5.64 30.62
N LYS A 182 13.52 4.85 29.75
CA LYS A 182 14.21 4.04 28.72
C LYS A 182 14.95 4.91 27.72
N LEU A 183 14.34 6.02 27.29
CA LEU A 183 15.01 6.97 26.41
C LEU A 183 16.22 7.65 27.10
N TYR A 184 16.09 8.03 28.38
CA TYR A 184 17.25 8.52 29.14
C TYR A 184 18.35 7.47 29.31
N GLU A 185 17.97 6.21 29.60
CA GLU A 185 18.93 5.11 29.70
C GLU A 185 19.71 4.93 28.37
N SER A 186 18.99 4.96 27.25
CA SER A 186 19.58 4.88 25.92
C SER A 186 20.54 6.06 25.63
N ALA A 187 20.11 7.29 25.95
CA ALA A 187 20.96 8.48 25.81
C ALA A 187 22.26 8.37 26.59
N LEU A 188 22.18 7.88 27.83
CA LEU A 188 23.37 7.68 28.67
C LEU A 188 24.30 6.60 28.10
N HIS A 189 23.76 5.52 27.54
CA HIS A 189 24.54 4.50 26.88
C HIS A 189 25.25 5.02 25.62
N LEU A 190 24.56 5.80 24.78
CA LEU A 190 25.15 6.47 23.62
C LEU A 190 26.28 7.39 24.05
N TYR A 191 26.07 8.19 25.09
CA TYR A 191 27.11 9.10 25.61
C TYR A 191 28.36 8.38 26.09
N LYS A 192 28.23 7.22 26.74
CA LYS A 192 29.38 6.40 27.17
C LYS A 192 30.26 5.90 26.03
N HIS A 193 29.70 5.78 24.83
CA HIS A 193 30.39 5.34 23.64
C HIS A 193 30.64 6.47 22.61
N LYS A 194 30.52 7.72 23.06
CA LYS A 194 30.60 8.91 22.23
C LYS A 194 31.80 8.91 21.30
N ASP A 195 33.00 8.68 21.85
CA ASP A 195 34.24 8.74 21.07
C ASP A 195 34.29 7.69 19.94
N ALA A 196 33.78 6.47 20.21
CA ALA A 196 33.68 5.42 19.20
C ALA A 196 32.64 5.79 18.09
N ILE A 197 31.52 6.35 18.49
CA ILE A 197 30.49 6.80 17.56
C ILE A 197 30.99 7.94 16.68
N GLU A 198 31.62 8.96 17.27
CA GLU A 198 32.17 10.12 16.54
C GLU A 198 33.25 9.69 15.54
N LYS A 199 34.14 8.82 15.96
CA LYS A 199 35.21 8.27 15.08
C LYS A 199 34.59 7.50 13.90
N HIS A 200 33.61 6.64 14.18
CA HIS A 200 32.90 5.87 13.13
C HIS A 200 32.17 6.80 12.15
N LEU A 201 31.43 7.77 12.66
CA LEU A 201 30.70 8.72 11.83
C LEU A 201 31.64 9.56 10.97
N SER A 202 32.77 10.05 11.51
CA SER A 202 33.75 10.78 10.74
C SER A 202 34.30 9.93 9.60
N THR A 203 34.67 8.69 9.87
CA THR A 203 35.17 7.76 8.84
C THR A 203 34.13 7.51 7.76
N LYS A 204 32.86 7.20 8.16
CA LYS A 204 31.80 6.91 7.21
C LYS A 204 31.35 8.12 6.39
N THR A 205 31.37 9.31 6.97
CA THR A 205 31.06 10.55 6.25
C THR A 205 32.14 10.83 5.21
N ASN A 206 33.42 10.67 5.56
CA ASN A 206 34.53 10.85 4.61
C ASN A 206 34.42 9.85 3.44
N GLU A 207 34.09 8.56 3.72
CA GLU A 207 33.88 7.54 2.69
C GLU A 207 32.69 7.87 1.78
N LEU A 208 31.58 8.40 2.32
CA LEU A 208 30.38 8.70 1.56
C LEU A 208 30.48 9.93 0.66
N PHE A 209 31.31 10.88 1.04
CA PHE A 209 31.45 12.16 0.32
C PHE A 209 32.80 12.36 -0.35
N ASP A 210 33.64 11.31 -0.40
CA ASP A 210 35.01 11.34 -0.94
C ASP A 210 35.85 12.54 -0.40
N LEU A 211 35.66 12.86 0.88
CA LEU A 211 36.40 13.93 1.54
C LEU A 211 37.80 13.43 1.89
N GLN A 212 38.83 14.05 1.31
CA GLN A 212 40.26 13.82 1.60
C GLN A 212 40.74 14.68 2.77
#